data_00c9f2bbca2225b8e1a6cd555336cdcf
#
_entry.id   00c9f2bbca2225b8e1a6cd555336cdcf
#
_cell.length_a   1.000
_cell.length_b   1.000
_cell.length_c   1.000
_cell.angle_alpha   90.00
_cell.angle_beta   90.00
_cell.angle_gamma   90.00
#
_symmetry.space_group_name_H-M   'P 1'
#
loop_
_entity.id
_entity.type
_entity.pdbx_description
1 polymer ?
#
loop_
_entity_poly.entity_id
_entity_poly.type
_entity_poly.pdbx_seq_one_letter_code
_entity_poly.pdbx_strand_id
1 'polypeptide(L)'
;MICGDCRSLDTINKLMNGKKAALVFTDPPYGMKKERDGVANDNLNLSDMTDFNKSWIGLSFNLLDDNGSWYMWGKDEQIMLTYADILRPMIERKEITFRNLITWEKPNTPGQLSADLRMYPVADEKCLFMIKGQQGFNDNLDNYFEGWEPLRAYLEEQKKIMGWTNVDVNRITGVTSVSRHAFSKSQWEIPTEENYNKMREACLVDGELKAFKKEYEDIKREYEDIKREFYDSRAFFDNTHAIMTQVWQFNRASPEEYADAFKFPTIKPIELCSRAIKSSSREGDIVVDLFGGSGSTLIACEELNRTCYMAEVVPDQVARIIARWEKKTGKEARKEPRVARWIYEEDTCRCSACGFDRGESGFAFCPICGAEILGAS
;
A
#
# COMPACT_ATOMS: atom_id res chain seq x y z
N MET A 1 -12.57 -12.71 -1.01
CA MET A 1 -12.65 -12.40 -2.44
C MET A 1 -14.10 -12.25 -2.87
N ILE A 2 -14.39 -11.38 -3.87
CA ILE A 2 -15.73 -11.15 -4.42
C ILE A 2 -15.72 -11.28 -5.95
N CYS A 3 -16.76 -11.90 -6.53
CA CYS A 3 -17.03 -11.81 -7.96
C CYS A 3 -17.87 -10.57 -8.23
N GLY A 4 -17.28 -9.55 -8.87
CA GLY A 4 -17.98 -8.31 -9.13
C GLY A 4 -17.10 -7.22 -9.74
N ASP A 5 -17.75 -6.19 -10.24
CA ASP A 5 -17.12 -5.04 -10.86
C ASP A 5 -16.60 -4.07 -9.80
N CYS A 6 -15.30 -3.77 -9.80
CA CYS A 6 -14.66 -2.85 -8.87
C CYS A 6 -15.09 -1.38 -9.02
N ARG A 7 -15.81 -1.03 -10.11
CA ARG A 7 -16.41 0.28 -10.32
C ARG A 7 -17.72 0.46 -9.55
N SER A 8 -18.30 -0.64 -9.08
CA SER A 8 -19.55 -0.64 -8.30
C SER A 8 -19.26 -0.40 -6.82
N LEU A 9 -19.84 0.66 -6.25
CA LEU A 9 -19.77 0.94 -4.81
C LEU A 9 -20.33 -0.20 -3.97
N ASP A 10 -21.38 -0.89 -4.45
CA ASP A 10 -21.94 -2.06 -3.75
C ASP A 10 -20.93 -3.21 -3.67
N THR A 11 -20.24 -3.51 -4.79
CA THR A 11 -19.16 -4.50 -4.82
C THR A 11 -18.04 -4.13 -3.83
N ILE A 12 -17.60 -2.88 -3.87
CA ILE A 12 -16.54 -2.37 -3.00
C ILE A 12 -16.95 -2.43 -1.52
N ASN A 13 -18.15 -1.96 -1.19
CA ASN A 13 -18.66 -1.96 0.18
C ASN A 13 -18.79 -3.39 0.74
N LYS A 14 -19.26 -4.34 -0.07
CA LYS A 14 -19.32 -5.76 0.30
C LYS A 14 -17.93 -6.36 0.48
N LEU A 15 -16.98 -6.03 -0.41
CA LEU A 15 -15.61 -6.52 -0.31
C LEU A 15 -14.94 -6.04 0.98
N MET A 16 -15.03 -4.75 1.27
CA MET A 16 -14.31 -4.12 2.38
C MET A 16 -15.03 -4.28 3.71
N ASN A 17 -16.35 -4.39 3.72
CA ASN A 17 -17.16 -4.47 4.94
C ASN A 17 -16.76 -3.44 6.01
N GLY A 18 -16.61 -2.18 5.60
CA GLY A 18 -16.22 -1.06 6.46
C GLY A 18 -14.75 -1.00 6.88
N LYS A 19 -13.94 -1.96 6.47
CA LYS A 19 -12.49 -1.98 6.77
C LYS A 19 -11.72 -1.11 5.79
N LYS A 20 -10.50 -0.75 6.18
CA LYS A 20 -9.51 -0.05 5.35
C LYS A 20 -8.31 -0.96 5.10
N ALA A 21 -7.53 -0.60 4.10
CA ALA A 21 -6.36 -1.35 3.68
C ALA A 21 -5.07 -0.54 3.85
N ALA A 22 -3.98 -1.19 4.20
CA ALA A 22 -2.65 -0.60 4.19
C ALA A 22 -2.12 -0.43 2.76
N LEU A 23 -2.57 -1.30 1.84
CA LEU A 23 -2.05 -1.37 0.47
C LEU A 23 -3.16 -1.69 -0.54
N VAL A 24 -3.22 -0.92 -1.62
CA VAL A 24 -3.83 -1.31 -2.90
C VAL A 24 -2.71 -1.65 -3.86
N PHE A 25 -2.68 -2.90 -4.34
CA PHE A 25 -1.74 -3.39 -5.34
C PHE A 25 -2.53 -4.04 -6.47
N THR A 26 -2.48 -3.47 -7.67
CA THR A 26 -3.43 -3.84 -8.69
C THR A 26 -2.87 -3.75 -10.12
N ASP A 27 -3.39 -4.60 -10.99
CA ASP A 27 -2.96 -4.81 -12.37
C ASP A 27 -4.18 -4.73 -13.32
N PRO A 28 -4.67 -3.52 -13.64
CA PRO A 28 -5.83 -3.34 -14.51
C PRO A 28 -5.53 -3.76 -15.97
N PRO A 29 -6.55 -3.94 -16.82
CA PRO A 29 -6.35 -4.23 -18.24
C PRO A 29 -5.55 -3.11 -18.94
N TYR A 30 -4.74 -3.50 -19.95
CA TYR A 30 -3.82 -2.59 -20.68
C TYR A 30 -4.27 -2.21 -22.09
N GLY A 31 -5.41 -2.72 -22.55
CA GLY A 31 -5.85 -2.57 -23.95
C GLY A 31 -5.04 -3.41 -24.93
N MET A 32 -4.57 -4.58 -24.51
CA MET A 32 -3.76 -5.51 -25.29
C MET A 32 -4.58 -6.49 -26.15
N LYS A 33 -5.91 -6.30 -26.19
CA LYS A 33 -6.88 -7.13 -26.93
C LYS A 33 -6.92 -8.59 -26.46
N LYS A 34 -6.80 -8.80 -25.15
CA LYS A 34 -6.76 -10.11 -24.49
C LYS A 34 -8.10 -10.57 -23.91
N GLU A 35 -9.23 -9.95 -24.27
CA GLU A 35 -10.55 -10.38 -23.77
C GLU A 35 -10.88 -11.83 -24.13
N ARG A 36 -10.47 -12.29 -25.31
CA ARG A 36 -10.65 -13.69 -25.70
C ARG A 36 -9.84 -14.67 -24.85
N ASP A 37 -8.79 -14.18 -24.23
CA ASP A 37 -7.92 -14.93 -23.33
C ASP A 37 -8.36 -14.80 -21.86
N GLY A 38 -9.50 -14.12 -21.58
CA GLY A 38 -10.10 -14.00 -20.26
C GLY A 38 -9.76 -12.73 -19.49
N VAL A 39 -9.13 -11.73 -20.13
CA VAL A 39 -8.86 -10.42 -19.52
C VAL A 39 -9.99 -9.45 -19.85
N ALA A 40 -10.91 -9.26 -18.91
CA ALA A 40 -12.06 -8.38 -19.13
C ALA A 40 -11.63 -6.93 -19.39
N ASN A 41 -12.34 -6.24 -20.29
CA ASN A 41 -12.09 -4.83 -20.68
C ASN A 41 -10.73 -4.56 -21.35
N ASP A 42 -10.03 -5.59 -21.86
CA ASP A 42 -8.71 -5.42 -22.47
C ASP A 42 -8.75 -5.07 -23.97
N ASN A 43 -9.96 -4.92 -24.54
CA ASN A 43 -10.16 -4.47 -25.93
C ASN A 43 -10.43 -2.96 -26.03
N LEU A 44 -10.46 -2.24 -24.92
CA LEU A 44 -10.68 -0.80 -24.89
C LEU A 44 -9.56 -0.06 -25.63
N ASN A 45 -9.93 0.96 -26.40
CA ASN A 45 -8.94 1.90 -26.94
C ASN A 45 -8.40 2.82 -25.82
N LEU A 46 -7.40 3.62 -26.14
CA LEU A 46 -6.70 4.41 -25.14
C LEU A 46 -7.60 5.45 -24.44
N SER A 47 -8.53 6.07 -25.17
CA SER A 47 -9.49 7.03 -24.60
C SER A 47 -10.45 6.34 -23.64
N ASP A 48 -11.08 5.25 -24.10
CA ASP A 48 -12.01 4.47 -23.28
C ASP A 48 -11.32 3.86 -22.06
N MET A 49 -10.04 3.49 -22.19
CA MET A 49 -9.21 3.03 -21.07
C MET A 49 -8.98 4.13 -20.02
N THR A 50 -8.80 5.37 -20.46
CA THR A 50 -8.65 6.51 -19.54
C THR A 50 -9.94 6.72 -18.75
N ASP A 51 -11.10 6.67 -19.39
CA ASP A 51 -12.40 6.80 -18.71
C ASP A 51 -12.70 5.59 -17.82
N PHE A 52 -12.32 4.40 -18.25
CA PHE A 52 -12.36 3.22 -17.39
C PHE A 52 -11.52 3.43 -16.12
N ASN A 53 -10.28 3.91 -16.25
CA ASN A 53 -9.40 4.17 -15.12
C ASN A 53 -9.97 5.26 -14.18
N LYS A 54 -10.57 6.33 -14.71
CA LYS A 54 -11.27 7.34 -13.89
C LYS A 54 -12.37 6.76 -13.03
N SER A 55 -13.06 5.73 -13.51
CA SER A 55 -14.23 5.16 -12.82
C SER A 55 -13.90 4.36 -11.57
N TRP A 56 -12.67 3.89 -11.39
CA TRP A 56 -12.28 3.05 -10.24
C TRP A 56 -11.13 3.63 -9.40
N ILE A 57 -10.23 4.43 -9.99
CA ILE A 57 -9.02 4.92 -9.27
C ILE A 57 -9.40 5.73 -8.03
N GLY A 58 -10.33 6.70 -8.15
CA GLY A 58 -10.79 7.48 -7.00
C GLY A 58 -11.38 6.62 -5.90
N LEU A 59 -12.14 5.59 -6.26
CA LEU A 59 -12.70 4.62 -5.32
C LEU A 59 -11.59 3.84 -4.61
N SER A 60 -10.54 3.42 -5.33
CA SER A 60 -9.44 2.63 -4.77
C SER A 60 -8.66 3.38 -3.69
N PHE A 61 -8.44 4.69 -3.83
CA PHE A 61 -7.81 5.50 -2.78
C PHE A 61 -8.68 5.62 -1.53
N ASN A 62 -10.02 5.58 -1.68
CA ASN A 62 -10.93 5.58 -0.55
C ASN A 62 -10.89 4.28 0.27
N LEU A 63 -10.33 3.20 -0.27
CA LEU A 63 -10.16 1.93 0.45
C LEU A 63 -8.97 1.96 1.41
N LEU A 64 -8.02 2.86 1.18
CA LEU A 64 -6.80 2.95 1.97
C LEU A 64 -7.04 3.63 3.32
N ASP A 65 -6.31 3.17 4.32
CA ASP A 65 -6.04 3.96 5.52
C ASP A 65 -5.33 5.28 5.16
N ASP A 66 -5.32 6.22 6.06
CA ASP A 66 -4.46 7.39 5.93
C ASP A 66 -3.01 6.88 5.89
N ASN A 67 -2.23 7.42 4.95
CA ASN A 67 -0.86 6.95 4.67
C ASN A 67 -0.75 5.58 3.99
N GLY A 68 -1.86 4.96 3.57
CA GLY A 68 -1.84 3.73 2.81
C GLY A 68 -1.17 3.88 1.44
N SER A 69 -0.55 2.81 0.98
CA SER A 69 0.21 2.75 -0.28
C SER A 69 -0.66 2.27 -1.44
N TRP A 70 -0.40 2.78 -2.63
CA TRP A 70 -1.14 2.44 -3.84
C TRP A 70 -0.19 2.16 -5.01
N TYR A 71 -0.34 1.00 -5.64
CA TYR A 71 0.45 0.56 -6.80
C TYR A 71 -0.48 0.17 -7.94
N MET A 72 -0.22 0.71 -9.12
CA MET A 72 -0.93 0.37 -10.35
C MET A 72 0.06 0.05 -11.46
N TRP A 73 -0.03 -1.16 -11.99
CA TRP A 73 0.71 -1.58 -13.16
C TRP A 73 0.06 -1.11 -14.46
N GLY A 74 0.88 -0.93 -15.48
CA GLY A 74 0.40 -0.53 -16.80
C GLY A 74 1.51 -0.45 -17.84
N LYS A 75 1.12 -0.27 -19.10
CA LYS A 75 2.05 0.08 -20.16
C LYS A 75 2.27 1.59 -20.23
N ASP A 76 3.34 2.02 -20.90
CA ASP A 76 3.84 3.41 -20.92
C ASP A 76 2.74 4.45 -21.18
N GLU A 77 2.01 4.37 -22.29
CA GLU A 77 0.97 5.34 -22.65
C GLU A 77 -0.17 5.40 -21.63
N GLN A 78 -0.64 4.24 -21.16
CA GLN A 78 -1.68 4.16 -20.15
C GLN A 78 -1.22 4.80 -18.83
N ILE A 79 0.01 4.54 -18.41
CA ILE A 79 0.61 5.11 -17.20
C ILE A 79 0.75 6.62 -17.33
N MET A 80 1.23 7.14 -18.48
CA MET A 80 1.37 8.57 -18.72
C MET A 80 0.03 9.30 -18.66
N LEU A 81 -1.00 8.77 -19.33
CA LEU A 81 -2.35 9.37 -19.31
C LEU A 81 -3.01 9.25 -17.94
N THR A 82 -2.88 8.11 -17.27
CA THR A 82 -3.39 7.95 -15.90
C THR A 82 -2.76 8.95 -14.96
N TYR A 83 -1.45 9.15 -15.05
CA TYR A 83 -0.76 10.15 -14.24
C TYR A 83 -1.24 11.57 -14.58
N ALA A 84 -1.25 11.95 -15.86
CA ALA A 84 -1.57 13.30 -16.28
C ALA A 84 -3.03 13.70 -16.00
N ASP A 85 -3.98 12.82 -16.33
CA ASP A 85 -5.40 13.17 -16.37
C ASP A 85 -6.13 12.84 -15.06
N ILE A 86 -5.59 11.91 -14.24
CA ILE A 86 -6.27 11.42 -13.03
C ILE A 86 -5.46 11.76 -11.78
N LEU A 87 -4.20 11.32 -11.71
CA LEU A 87 -3.44 11.41 -10.47
C LEU A 87 -2.85 12.80 -10.22
N ARG A 88 -2.35 13.48 -11.25
CA ARG A 88 -1.81 14.85 -11.11
C ARG A 88 -2.81 15.83 -10.50
N PRO A 89 -4.09 15.90 -10.92
CA PRO A 89 -5.09 16.72 -10.24
C PRO A 89 -5.29 16.37 -8.77
N MET A 90 -5.20 15.09 -8.39
CA MET A 90 -5.30 14.65 -6.98
C MET A 90 -4.07 15.06 -6.18
N ILE A 91 -2.87 15.04 -6.78
CA ILE A 91 -1.63 15.54 -6.17
C ILE A 91 -1.73 17.04 -5.93
N GLU A 92 -2.19 17.81 -6.91
CA GLU A 92 -2.38 19.26 -6.81
C GLU A 92 -3.37 19.64 -5.69
N ARG A 93 -4.39 18.81 -5.46
CA ARG A 93 -5.32 18.94 -4.32
C ARG A 93 -4.79 18.36 -3.01
N LYS A 94 -3.58 17.82 -3.00
CA LYS A 94 -2.93 17.22 -1.83
C LYS A 94 -3.67 16.00 -1.23
N GLU A 95 -4.43 15.31 -2.03
CA GLU A 95 -5.13 14.07 -1.66
C GLU A 95 -4.21 12.86 -1.63
N ILE A 96 -3.20 12.87 -2.50
CA ILE A 96 -2.20 11.81 -2.67
C ILE A 96 -0.83 12.39 -2.89
N THR A 97 0.20 11.58 -2.68
CA THR A 97 1.61 11.93 -2.93
C THR A 97 2.22 10.94 -3.90
N PHE A 98 2.87 11.43 -4.96
CA PHE A 98 3.67 10.62 -5.87
C PHE A 98 4.96 10.15 -5.17
N ARG A 99 5.31 8.88 -5.34
CA ARG A 99 6.55 8.30 -4.82
C ARG A 99 7.51 7.93 -5.92
N ASN A 100 7.13 6.95 -6.74
CA ASN A 100 7.98 6.46 -7.81
C ASN A 100 7.19 6.08 -9.05
N LEU A 101 7.83 6.20 -10.20
CA LEU A 101 7.53 5.39 -11.37
C LEU A 101 8.49 4.20 -11.34
N ILE A 102 7.97 3.04 -10.95
CA ILE A 102 8.73 1.80 -10.87
C ILE A 102 8.79 1.18 -12.26
N THR A 103 9.96 0.67 -12.61
CA THR A 103 10.17 -0.11 -13.85
C THR A 103 10.44 -1.56 -13.48
N TRP A 104 9.58 -2.47 -13.91
CA TRP A 104 9.89 -3.89 -13.89
C TRP A 104 10.65 -4.25 -15.15
N GLU A 105 11.94 -4.40 -15.03
CA GLU A 105 12.81 -4.94 -16.08
C GLU A 105 12.71 -6.46 -16.12
N LYS A 106 12.53 -7.00 -17.33
CA LYS A 106 12.41 -8.45 -17.59
C LYS A 106 13.70 -8.96 -18.24
N PRO A 107 14.73 -9.34 -17.47
CA PRO A 107 16.07 -9.63 -17.99
C PRO A 107 16.11 -10.72 -19.08
N ASN A 108 15.17 -11.64 -19.04
CA ASN A 108 15.08 -12.76 -19.99
C ASN A 108 14.12 -12.50 -21.17
N THR A 109 13.78 -11.23 -21.45
CA THR A 109 12.98 -10.92 -22.65
C THR A 109 13.87 -10.98 -23.88
N PRO A 110 13.58 -11.88 -24.84
CA PRO A 110 14.35 -11.95 -26.08
C PRO A 110 14.13 -10.68 -26.90
N GLY A 111 15.22 -10.14 -27.46
CA GLY A 111 15.14 -9.08 -28.46
C GLY A 111 14.41 -9.56 -29.70
N GLN A 112 13.78 -8.65 -30.41
CA GLN A 112 13.17 -8.95 -31.69
C GLN A 112 14.11 -8.53 -32.81
N LEU A 113 14.35 -9.43 -33.74
CA LEU A 113 15.09 -9.17 -34.98
C LEU A 113 14.08 -9.16 -36.14
N SER A 114 13.69 -7.98 -36.58
CA SER A 114 12.87 -7.80 -37.77
C SER A 114 13.27 -6.54 -38.51
N ALA A 115 13.40 -6.63 -39.83
CA ALA A 115 13.66 -5.49 -40.70
C ALA A 115 12.53 -4.45 -40.68
N ASP A 116 11.32 -4.87 -40.24
CA ASP A 116 10.13 -4.03 -40.22
C ASP A 116 9.93 -3.31 -38.87
N LEU A 117 10.82 -3.49 -37.89
CA LEU A 117 10.75 -2.78 -36.63
C LEU A 117 10.84 -1.26 -36.86
N ARG A 118 9.91 -0.52 -36.24
CA ARG A 118 9.85 0.94 -36.25
C ARG A 118 9.88 1.53 -34.84
N MET A 119 10.06 0.65 -33.82
CA MET A 119 10.17 1.00 -32.41
C MET A 119 11.08 0.00 -31.72
N TYR A 120 11.61 0.38 -30.56
CA TYR A 120 12.34 -0.56 -29.71
C TYR A 120 11.39 -1.59 -29.10
N PRO A 121 11.73 -2.90 -29.10
CA PRO A 121 10.94 -3.91 -28.41
C PRO A 121 10.83 -3.62 -26.92
N VAL A 122 9.61 -3.75 -26.39
CA VAL A 122 9.34 -3.50 -24.96
C VAL A 122 9.82 -4.67 -24.13
N ALA A 123 10.72 -4.41 -23.19
CA ALA A 123 11.30 -5.40 -22.27
C ALA A 123 10.94 -5.13 -20.81
N ASP A 124 10.05 -4.20 -20.55
CA ASP A 124 9.67 -3.77 -19.21
C ASP A 124 8.15 -3.54 -19.06
N GLU A 125 7.73 -3.27 -17.85
CA GLU A 125 6.42 -2.72 -17.50
C GLU A 125 6.60 -1.63 -16.45
N LYS A 126 5.65 -0.71 -16.38
CA LYS A 126 5.69 0.40 -15.43
C LYS A 126 4.67 0.22 -14.31
N CYS A 127 5.00 0.75 -13.15
CA CYS A 127 4.08 0.82 -12.03
C CYS A 127 4.12 2.20 -11.38
N LEU A 128 2.97 2.82 -11.22
CA LEU A 128 2.82 4.03 -10.42
C LEU A 128 2.74 3.66 -8.94
N PHE A 129 3.63 4.24 -8.15
CA PHE A 129 3.59 4.13 -6.69
C PHE A 129 3.20 5.47 -6.09
N MET A 130 2.09 5.47 -5.38
CA MET A 130 1.50 6.62 -4.72
C MET A 130 1.24 6.30 -3.24
N ILE A 131 1.07 7.35 -2.44
CA ILE A 131 0.59 7.23 -1.06
C ILE A 131 -0.60 8.17 -0.88
N LYS A 132 -1.62 7.72 -0.14
CA LYS A 132 -2.75 8.56 0.26
C LYS A 132 -2.27 9.65 1.22
N GLY A 133 -2.72 10.89 1.00
CA GLY A 133 -2.36 12.04 1.82
C GLY A 133 -1.02 12.67 1.46
N GLN A 134 -0.57 13.57 2.33
CA GLN A 134 0.64 14.38 2.13
C GLN A 134 1.86 13.77 2.82
N GLN A 135 2.34 12.67 2.29
CA GLN A 135 3.56 12.03 2.81
C GLN A 135 4.76 12.47 1.98
N GLY A 136 5.28 13.68 2.25
CA GLY A 136 6.48 14.18 1.60
C GLY A 136 7.72 13.38 1.98
N PHE A 137 8.40 12.75 1.00
CA PHE A 137 9.75 12.20 1.24
C PHE A 137 10.79 13.33 1.24
N ASN A 138 10.59 14.32 0.39
CA ASN A 138 11.50 15.45 0.25
C ASN A 138 11.16 16.58 1.24
N ASP A 139 9.94 16.66 1.73
CA ASP A 139 9.54 17.55 2.83
C ASP A 139 9.98 17.04 4.20
N ASN A 140 10.60 15.86 4.24
CA ASN A 140 11.13 15.27 5.46
C ASN A 140 12.28 16.03 6.08
N LEU A 141 12.98 16.88 5.33
CA LEU A 141 13.97 17.73 5.95
C LEU A 141 13.32 18.64 6.99
N ASP A 142 12.19 19.23 6.69
CA ASP A 142 11.47 20.09 7.62
C ASP A 142 10.73 19.28 8.71
N ASN A 143 10.00 18.24 8.36
CA ASN A 143 9.28 17.38 9.33
C ASN A 143 10.22 16.49 10.16
N TYR A 144 11.37 16.10 9.64
CA TYR A 144 12.37 15.34 10.42
C TYR A 144 12.85 16.12 11.62
N PHE A 145 12.88 17.44 11.52
CA PHE A 145 13.29 18.34 12.61
C PHE A 145 12.14 18.69 13.56
N GLU A 146 10.94 18.84 13.08
CA GLU A 146 9.77 19.11 13.91
C GLU A 146 9.53 17.97 14.92
N GLY A 147 9.70 16.72 14.51
CA GLY A 147 9.55 15.56 15.38
C GLY A 147 10.54 15.49 16.55
N TRP A 148 11.76 15.99 16.37
CA TRP A 148 12.81 15.97 17.38
C TRP A 148 13.00 17.30 18.12
N GLU A 149 12.40 18.36 17.63
CA GLU A 149 12.64 19.73 18.10
C GLU A 149 12.39 19.94 19.60
N PRO A 150 11.36 19.35 20.24
CA PRO A 150 11.20 19.50 21.69
C PRO A 150 12.40 19.04 22.49
N LEU A 151 13.01 17.93 22.13
CA LEU A 151 14.20 17.39 22.83
C LEU A 151 15.47 18.14 22.45
N ARG A 152 15.66 18.43 21.18
CA ARG A 152 16.78 19.24 20.72
C ARG A 152 16.78 20.62 21.37
N ALA A 153 15.62 21.28 21.37
CA ALA A 153 15.45 22.58 22.02
C ALA A 153 15.76 22.51 23.50
N TYR A 154 15.28 21.49 24.22
CA TYR A 154 15.62 21.26 25.62
C TYR A 154 17.13 21.14 25.81
N LEU A 155 17.82 20.28 25.09
CA LEU A 155 19.27 20.09 25.21
C LEU A 155 20.03 21.37 24.90
N GLU A 156 19.66 22.12 23.88
CA GLU A 156 20.29 23.40 23.53
C GLU A 156 20.06 24.46 24.61
N GLU A 157 18.91 24.51 25.23
CA GLU A 157 18.61 25.38 26.36
C GLU A 157 19.48 25.04 27.57
N GLN A 158 19.61 23.75 27.91
CA GLN A 158 20.48 23.34 29.04
C GLN A 158 21.94 23.74 28.82
N LYS A 159 22.44 23.52 27.59
CA LYS A 159 23.77 23.95 27.16
C LYS A 159 23.94 25.48 27.30
N LYS A 160 22.92 26.24 26.89
CA LYS A 160 22.90 27.71 26.99
C LYS A 160 22.89 28.21 28.45
N ILE A 161 22.13 27.57 29.34
CA ILE A 161 22.10 27.88 30.77
C ILE A 161 23.52 27.80 31.36
N MET A 162 24.29 26.79 30.93
CA MET A 162 25.67 26.60 31.40
C MET A 162 26.70 27.49 30.68
N GLY A 163 26.30 28.23 29.65
CA GLY A 163 27.19 29.02 28.80
C GLY A 163 28.19 28.17 27.97
N TRP A 164 27.90 26.90 27.74
CA TRP A 164 28.82 26.00 27.07
C TRP A 164 28.85 26.22 25.56
N THR A 165 30.05 26.14 25.01
CA THR A 165 30.31 26.03 23.59
C THR A 165 30.33 24.54 23.14
N ASN A 166 30.37 24.27 21.88
CA ASN A 166 30.58 22.91 21.36
C ASN A 166 31.93 22.31 21.83
N VAL A 167 32.94 23.15 22.00
CA VAL A 167 34.25 22.73 22.53
C VAL A 167 34.14 22.25 23.99
N ASP A 168 33.33 22.93 24.78
CA ASP A 168 33.10 22.52 26.18
C ASP A 168 32.37 21.20 26.25
N VAL A 169 31.32 21.00 25.44
CA VAL A 169 30.59 19.70 25.33
C VAL A 169 31.56 18.58 24.94
N ASN A 170 32.43 18.80 23.93
CA ASN A 170 33.40 17.81 23.51
C ASN A 170 34.42 17.47 24.59
N ARG A 171 34.83 18.47 25.35
CA ARG A 171 35.76 18.29 26.51
C ARG A 171 35.10 17.47 27.61
N ILE A 172 33.85 17.78 27.96
CA ILE A 172 33.08 17.10 29.01
C ILE A 172 32.81 15.64 28.64
N THR A 173 32.34 15.39 27.44
CA THR A 173 31.95 14.05 26.97
C THR A 173 33.13 13.20 26.50
N GLY A 174 34.24 13.86 26.09
CA GLY A 174 35.41 13.20 25.50
C GLY A 174 35.24 12.83 24.03
N VAL A 175 34.11 13.18 23.41
CA VAL A 175 33.81 12.86 22.02
C VAL A 175 33.22 14.03 21.25
N THR A 176 33.58 14.18 19.97
CA THR A 176 33.12 15.29 19.12
C THR A 176 31.75 15.06 18.49
N SER A 177 31.28 13.83 18.49
CA SER A 177 29.99 13.46 17.91
C SER A 177 28.80 14.07 18.68
N VAL A 178 28.90 14.19 20.01
CA VAL A 178 27.81 14.73 20.83
C VAL A 178 27.49 16.17 20.48
N SER A 179 28.50 17.05 20.35
CA SER A 179 28.27 18.45 19.99
C SER A 179 27.71 18.60 18.56
N ARG A 180 28.02 17.63 17.67
CA ARG A 180 27.57 17.63 16.30
C ARG A 180 26.14 17.11 16.15
N HIS A 181 25.80 16.05 16.88
CA HIS A 181 24.51 15.36 16.67
C HIS A 181 23.44 15.76 17.69
N ALA A 182 23.77 15.95 18.97
CA ALA A 182 22.76 16.24 19.99
C ALA A 182 22.22 17.68 19.96
N PHE A 183 22.92 18.62 19.34
CA PHE A 183 22.55 20.04 19.32
C PHE A 183 22.32 20.59 17.90
N SER A 184 22.70 19.86 16.85
CA SER A 184 22.52 20.26 15.46
C SER A 184 21.11 20.00 14.98
N LYS A 185 20.61 20.82 14.04
CA LYS A 185 19.36 20.55 13.32
C LYS A 185 19.51 19.45 12.26
N SER A 186 20.73 19.19 11.78
CA SER A 186 21.01 18.15 10.81
C SER A 186 21.56 16.91 11.52
N GLN A 187 21.07 15.73 11.14
CA GLN A 187 21.53 14.45 11.70
C GLN A 187 21.42 14.37 13.24
N TRP A 188 20.32 14.91 13.79
CA TRP A 188 20.13 14.90 15.23
C TRP A 188 20.00 13.47 15.77
N GLU A 189 20.67 13.20 16.87
CA GLU A 189 20.58 11.94 17.61
C GLU A 189 20.54 12.25 19.12
N ILE A 190 19.78 11.45 19.86
CA ILE A 190 19.79 11.52 21.30
C ILE A 190 21.20 11.14 21.81
N PRO A 191 21.82 11.89 22.75
CA PRO A 191 23.10 11.49 23.31
C PRO A 191 22.99 10.13 24.01
N THR A 192 24.08 9.38 24.06
CA THR A 192 24.12 8.17 24.86
C THR A 192 23.94 8.50 26.35
N GLU A 193 23.45 7.55 27.15
CA GLU A 193 23.28 7.70 28.57
C GLU A 193 24.56 8.18 29.26
N GLU A 194 25.69 7.56 28.92
CA GLU A 194 27.01 7.94 29.45
C GLU A 194 27.33 9.42 29.17
N ASN A 195 27.14 9.86 27.92
CA ASN A 195 27.45 11.23 27.53
C ASN A 195 26.48 12.24 28.15
N TYR A 196 25.21 11.90 28.28
CA TYR A 196 24.22 12.72 28.93
C TYR A 196 24.57 12.89 30.42
N ASN A 197 24.92 11.80 31.13
CA ASN A 197 25.26 11.81 32.52
C ASN A 197 26.56 12.59 32.78
N LYS A 198 27.57 12.49 31.90
CA LYS A 198 28.76 13.34 31.96
C LYS A 198 28.45 14.84 31.89
N MET A 199 27.53 15.22 30.96
CA MET A 199 27.08 16.61 30.87
C MET A 199 26.31 17.02 32.12
N ARG A 200 25.44 16.16 32.62
CA ARG A 200 24.66 16.40 33.85
C ARG A 200 25.54 16.56 35.09
N GLU A 201 26.54 15.69 35.29
CA GLU A 201 27.53 15.78 36.36
C GLU A 201 28.34 17.07 36.32
N ALA A 202 28.73 17.51 35.11
CA ALA A 202 29.42 18.78 34.90
C ALA A 202 28.57 20.02 35.23
N CYS A 203 27.25 19.86 35.40
CA CYS A 203 26.33 20.91 35.81
C CYS A 203 26.17 21.04 37.34
N LEU A 204 26.82 20.19 38.13
CA LEU A 204 26.82 20.30 39.62
C LEU A 204 27.72 21.45 40.03
N VAL A 205 27.13 22.50 40.62
CA VAL A 205 27.82 23.66 41.17
C VAL A 205 27.35 23.85 42.61
N ASP A 206 28.26 23.84 43.54
CA ASP A 206 27.98 23.94 44.98
C ASP A 206 26.94 22.94 45.51
N GLY A 207 26.94 21.72 44.92
CA GLY A 207 26.02 20.63 45.27
C GLY A 207 24.63 20.77 44.68
N GLU A 208 24.38 21.78 43.85
CA GLU A 208 23.12 22.01 43.17
C GLU A 208 23.24 21.78 41.65
N LEU A 209 22.28 21.04 41.07
CA LEU A 209 22.23 20.79 39.63
C LEU A 209 21.64 22.01 38.90
N LYS A 210 22.47 22.76 38.17
CA LYS A 210 22.09 24.02 37.49
C LYS A 210 21.37 23.80 36.17
N ALA A 211 21.71 22.73 35.44
CA ALA A 211 21.12 22.39 34.14
C ALA A 211 20.97 20.86 34.03
N PHE A 212 20.42 20.37 32.89
CA PHE A 212 20.17 18.95 32.62
C PHE A 212 19.40 18.26 33.77
N LYS A 213 18.31 18.92 34.22
CA LYS A 213 17.55 18.48 35.40
C LYS A 213 16.75 17.21 35.20
N LYS A 214 16.35 16.88 33.91
CA LYS A 214 15.70 15.62 33.62
C LYS A 214 16.68 14.46 33.77
N GLU A 215 16.17 13.31 34.21
CA GLU A 215 16.95 12.06 34.16
C GLU A 215 17.06 11.56 32.73
N TYR A 216 18.09 10.76 32.44
CA TYR A 216 18.26 10.20 31.07
C TYR A 216 17.06 9.37 30.62
N GLU A 217 16.51 8.57 31.53
CA GLU A 217 15.34 7.74 31.22
C GLU A 217 14.10 8.57 30.87
N ASP A 218 13.97 9.80 31.40
CA ASP A 218 12.86 10.69 31.03
C ASP A 218 13.02 11.21 29.58
N ILE A 219 14.23 11.68 29.23
CA ILE A 219 14.46 12.13 27.84
C ILE A 219 14.41 11.00 26.83
N LYS A 220 14.84 9.81 27.23
CA LYS A 220 14.75 8.61 26.39
C LYS A 220 13.30 8.20 26.14
N ARG A 221 12.46 8.22 27.18
CA ARG A 221 11.03 7.95 27.07
C ARG A 221 10.34 8.98 26.17
N GLU A 222 10.61 10.27 26.37
CA GLU A 222 10.10 11.33 25.49
C GLU A 222 10.54 11.11 24.03
N TYR A 223 11.80 10.71 23.81
CA TYR A 223 12.32 10.38 22.48
C TYR A 223 11.57 9.22 21.84
N GLU A 224 11.37 8.12 22.58
CA GLU A 224 10.66 6.95 22.04
C GLU A 224 9.17 7.24 21.78
N ASP A 225 8.55 8.10 22.59
CA ASP A 225 7.16 8.53 22.38
C ASP A 225 7.03 9.41 21.11
N ILE A 226 7.89 10.43 20.95
CA ILE A 226 7.95 11.28 19.76
C ILE A 226 8.27 10.43 18.52
N LYS A 227 9.24 9.51 18.66
CA LYS A 227 9.63 8.59 17.58
C LYS A 227 8.46 7.69 17.15
N ARG A 228 7.71 7.16 18.11
CA ARG A 228 6.53 6.34 17.84
C ARG A 228 5.47 7.15 17.10
N GLU A 229 5.10 8.33 17.61
CA GLU A 229 4.15 9.23 16.97
C GLU A 229 4.58 9.61 15.55
N PHE A 230 5.85 9.92 15.35
CA PHE A 230 6.43 10.24 14.05
C PHE A 230 6.34 9.07 13.06
N TYR A 231 6.62 7.84 13.49
CA TYR A 231 6.51 6.66 12.62
C TYR A 231 5.07 6.22 12.41
N ASP A 232 4.19 6.37 13.39
CA ASP A 232 2.77 6.04 13.26
C ASP A 232 2.03 7.02 12.34
N SER A 233 2.49 8.27 12.25
CA SER A 233 1.94 9.26 11.30
C SER A 233 2.44 9.10 9.86
N ARG A 234 3.35 8.17 9.58
CA ARG A 234 3.94 7.95 8.25
C ARG A 234 3.40 6.71 7.58
N ALA A 235 3.42 6.75 6.25
CA ALA A 235 3.27 5.52 5.46
C ALA A 235 4.34 4.51 5.88
N PHE A 236 3.91 3.30 6.19
CA PHE A 236 4.84 2.20 6.42
C PHE A 236 5.61 1.91 5.12
N PHE A 237 6.93 1.87 5.22
CA PHE A 237 7.80 1.48 4.13
C PHE A 237 9.02 0.73 4.66
N ASP A 238 9.02 -0.59 4.50
CA ASP A 238 10.17 -1.42 4.83
C ASP A 238 11.23 -1.31 3.72
N ASN A 239 12.36 -0.72 4.05
CA ASN A 239 13.51 -0.52 3.17
C ASN A 239 14.70 -1.41 3.54
N THR A 240 14.47 -2.49 4.28
CA THR A 240 15.54 -3.40 4.74
C THR A 240 15.96 -4.43 3.69
N HIS A 241 15.30 -4.45 2.52
CA HIS A 241 15.66 -5.35 1.43
C HIS A 241 16.98 -4.94 0.77
N ALA A 242 17.76 -5.91 0.33
CA ALA A 242 18.99 -5.66 -0.41
C ALA A 242 18.73 -4.88 -1.71
N ILE A 243 19.51 -3.83 -1.95
CA ILE A 243 19.54 -3.03 -3.19
C ILE A 243 18.15 -2.59 -3.66
N MET A 244 17.54 -1.66 -2.90
CA MET A 244 16.25 -1.09 -3.28
C MET A 244 16.42 0.09 -4.23
N THR A 245 15.94 -0.09 -5.44
CA THR A 245 15.82 0.97 -6.45
C THR A 245 14.43 0.92 -7.07
N GLN A 246 14.06 1.94 -7.86
CA GLN A 246 12.82 1.92 -8.64
C GLN A 246 12.89 1.01 -9.87
N VAL A 247 14.04 0.44 -10.18
CA VAL A 247 14.20 -0.58 -11.23
C VAL A 247 14.20 -1.94 -10.57
N TRP A 248 13.15 -2.71 -10.84
CA TRP A 248 12.94 -4.03 -10.28
C TRP A 248 13.25 -5.09 -11.31
N GLN A 249 14.26 -5.90 -11.05
CA GLN A 249 14.68 -6.99 -11.92
C GLN A 249 14.07 -8.30 -11.44
N PHE A 250 13.02 -8.74 -12.12
CA PHE A 250 12.39 -10.03 -11.91
C PHE A 250 12.18 -10.73 -13.25
N ASN A 251 12.44 -12.01 -13.29
CA ASN A 251 12.05 -12.82 -14.43
C ASN A 251 10.53 -12.84 -14.59
N ARG A 252 10.05 -13.15 -15.78
CA ARG A 252 8.64 -13.47 -15.99
C ARG A 252 8.27 -14.67 -15.13
N ALA A 253 6.98 -14.82 -14.84
CA ALA A 253 6.46 -15.98 -14.14
C ALA A 253 7.04 -17.28 -14.69
N SER A 254 7.41 -18.19 -13.81
CA SER A 254 8.00 -19.48 -14.18
C SER A 254 6.97 -20.34 -14.94
N PRO A 255 7.40 -21.37 -15.68
CA PRO A 255 6.48 -22.31 -16.30
C PRO A 255 5.52 -22.96 -15.31
N GLU A 256 5.99 -23.21 -14.08
CA GLU A 256 5.18 -23.75 -12.98
C GLU A 256 4.13 -22.75 -12.51
N GLU A 257 4.52 -21.50 -12.26
CA GLU A 257 3.57 -20.41 -11.90
C GLU A 257 2.53 -20.21 -13.00
N TYR A 258 2.96 -20.27 -14.28
CA TYR A 258 2.07 -20.16 -15.42
C TYR A 258 1.08 -21.31 -15.51
N ALA A 259 1.53 -22.55 -15.26
CA ALA A 259 0.67 -23.71 -15.21
C ALA A 259 -0.33 -23.64 -14.03
N ASP A 260 0.15 -23.25 -12.85
CA ASP A 260 -0.68 -23.11 -11.66
C ASP A 260 -1.75 -22.00 -11.78
N ALA A 261 -1.47 -20.98 -12.58
CA ALA A 261 -2.44 -19.93 -12.93
C ALA A 261 -3.35 -20.29 -14.11
N PHE A 262 -3.49 -21.57 -14.44
CA PHE A 262 -4.31 -22.05 -15.55
C PHE A 262 -3.97 -21.38 -16.89
N LYS A 263 -2.69 -21.07 -17.10
CA LYS A 263 -2.15 -20.39 -18.30
C LYS A 263 -2.76 -19.02 -18.55
N PHE A 264 -3.09 -18.28 -17.48
CA PHE A 264 -3.57 -16.89 -17.61
C PHE A 264 -2.51 -16.04 -18.35
N PRO A 265 -2.91 -15.23 -19.36
CA PRO A 265 -1.95 -14.67 -20.34
C PRO A 265 -1.04 -13.59 -19.77
N THR A 266 -1.45 -12.89 -18.71
CA THR A 266 -0.77 -11.71 -18.15
C THR A 266 -0.41 -11.86 -16.67
N ILE A 267 0.11 -13.05 -16.32
CA ILE A 267 0.47 -13.33 -14.93
C ILE A 267 1.65 -12.45 -14.44
N LYS A 268 1.50 -11.84 -13.28
CA LYS A 268 2.62 -11.23 -12.55
C LYS A 268 3.35 -12.28 -11.70
N PRO A 269 4.69 -12.31 -11.69
CA PRO A 269 5.46 -13.18 -10.79
C PRO A 269 5.10 -12.94 -9.32
N ILE A 270 5.02 -14.00 -8.52
CA ILE A 270 4.71 -13.89 -7.09
C ILE A 270 5.76 -13.04 -6.37
N GLU A 271 7.05 -13.19 -6.73
CA GLU A 271 8.15 -12.39 -6.16
C GLU A 271 8.00 -10.89 -6.39
N LEU A 272 7.51 -10.48 -7.58
CA LEU A 272 7.23 -9.09 -7.90
C LEU A 272 6.13 -8.52 -6.99
N CYS A 273 5.03 -9.26 -6.84
CA CYS A 273 3.93 -8.89 -5.94
C CYS A 273 4.43 -8.81 -4.49
N SER A 274 5.21 -9.81 -4.07
CA SER A 274 5.79 -9.91 -2.73
C SER A 274 6.65 -8.70 -2.37
N ARG A 275 7.40 -8.16 -3.33
CA ARG A 275 8.23 -6.97 -3.08
C ARG A 275 7.39 -5.76 -2.65
N ALA A 276 6.34 -5.43 -3.40
CA ALA A 276 5.46 -4.32 -3.04
C ALA A 276 4.74 -4.56 -1.70
N ILE A 277 4.23 -5.80 -1.50
CA ILE A 277 3.50 -6.18 -0.29
C ILE A 277 4.39 -6.06 0.94
N LYS A 278 5.61 -6.59 0.89
CA LYS A 278 6.59 -6.48 2.00
C LYS A 278 6.94 -5.02 2.29
N SER A 279 7.18 -4.22 1.25
CA SER A 279 7.59 -2.83 1.42
C SER A 279 6.48 -1.98 2.04
N SER A 280 5.22 -2.22 1.70
CA SER A 280 4.11 -1.30 1.99
C SER A 280 3.02 -1.88 2.88
N SER A 281 3.27 -2.98 3.55
CA SER A 281 2.34 -3.56 4.54
C SER A 281 3.08 -4.36 5.61
N ARG A 282 2.44 -4.53 6.76
CA ARG A 282 2.90 -5.40 7.86
C ARG A 282 2.16 -6.73 7.82
N GLU A 283 2.64 -7.72 8.56
CA GLU A 283 1.88 -8.97 8.76
C GLU A 283 0.52 -8.68 9.38
N GLY A 284 -0.51 -9.34 8.88
CA GLY A 284 -1.90 -9.13 9.30
C GLY A 284 -2.63 -7.99 8.58
N ASP A 285 -1.91 -7.07 7.93
CA ASP A 285 -2.53 -5.96 7.20
C ASP A 285 -3.39 -6.44 6.02
N ILE A 286 -4.36 -5.59 5.65
CA ILE A 286 -5.22 -5.82 4.49
C ILE A 286 -4.54 -5.24 3.24
N VAL A 287 -4.42 -6.09 2.23
CA VAL A 287 -3.98 -5.76 0.87
C VAL A 287 -5.18 -5.92 -0.07
N VAL A 288 -5.46 -4.90 -0.88
CA VAL A 288 -6.56 -4.93 -1.84
C VAL A 288 -6.02 -5.09 -3.26
N ASP A 289 -6.62 -6.01 -4.00
CA ASP A 289 -6.45 -6.13 -5.45
C ASP A 289 -7.81 -6.09 -6.15
N LEU A 290 -8.01 -5.08 -6.98
CA LEU A 290 -9.29 -4.83 -7.65
C LEU A 290 -9.43 -5.55 -9.00
N PHE A 291 -8.35 -6.18 -9.47
CA PHE A 291 -8.29 -6.91 -10.73
C PHE A 291 -7.57 -8.24 -10.51
N GLY A 292 -8.29 -9.22 -9.94
CA GLY A 292 -7.72 -10.48 -9.44
C GLY A 292 -6.90 -11.25 -10.46
N GLY A 293 -7.33 -11.27 -11.73
CA GLY A 293 -6.60 -11.87 -12.85
C GLY A 293 -6.13 -13.29 -12.56
N SER A 294 -4.83 -13.48 -12.45
CA SER A 294 -4.24 -14.79 -12.13
C SER A 294 -4.28 -15.18 -10.63
N GLY A 295 -4.58 -14.22 -9.74
CA GLY A 295 -4.52 -14.42 -8.29
C GLY A 295 -3.11 -14.33 -7.69
N SER A 296 -2.11 -13.82 -8.40
CA SER A 296 -0.73 -13.74 -7.89
C SER A 296 -0.63 -12.91 -6.62
N THR A 297 -1.39 -11.81 -6.51
CA THR A 297 -1.47 -10.98 -5.30
C THR A 297 -2.00 -11.78 -4.10
N LEU A 298 -3.04 -12.60 -4.31
CA LEU A 298 -3.60 -13.46 -3.24
C LEU A 298 -2.57 -14.46 -2.73
N ILE A 299 -1.84 -15.12 -3.64
CA ILE A 299 -0.79 -16.09 -3.27
C ILE A 299 0.34 -15.39 -2.52
N ALA A 300 0.80 -14.24 -2.99
CA ALA A 300 1.85 -13.48 -2.31
C ALA A 300 1.42 -13.01 -0.91
N CYS A 301 0.16 -12.60 -0.74
CA CYS A 301 -0.39 -12.24 0.57
C CYS A 301 -0.42 -13.43 1.54
N GLU A 302 -0.86 -14.61 1.07
CA GLU A 302 -0.88 -15.83 1.88
C GLU A 302 0.53 -16.23 2.34
N GLU A 303 1.52 -16.21 1.44
CA GLU A 303 2.93 -16.51 1.76
C GLU A 303 3.54 -15.51 2.76
N LEU A 304 3.03 -14.30 2.80
CA LEU A 304 3.55 -13.21 3.61
C LEU A 304 2.70 -12.92 4.87
N ASN A 305 1.71 -13.73 5.19
CA ASN A 305 0.80 -13.52 6.31
C ASN A 305 0.04 -12.19 6.25
N ARG A 306 -0.39 -11.75 5.05
CA ARG A 306 -1.28 -10.62 4.82
C ARG A 306 -2.67 -11.11 4.48
N THR A 307 -3.68 -10.27 4.72
CA THR A 307 -5.07 -10.57 4.33
C THR A 307 -5.38 -9.95 2.98
N CYS A 308 -5.62 -10.76 1.95
CA CYS A 308 -5.95 -10.26 0.62
C CYS A 308 -7.46 -10.06 0.44
N TYR A 309 -7.86 -8.84 0.10
CA TYR A 309 -9.22 -8.50 -0.35
C TYR A 309 -9.20 -8.30 -1.86
N MET A 310 -9.85 -9.19 -2.60
CA MET A 310 -9.72 -9.26 -4.05
C MET A 310 -11.08 -9.20 -4.75
N ALA A 311 -11.17 -8.38 -5.80
CA ALA A 311 -12.30 -8.35 -6.72
C ALA A 311 -11.87 -8.91 -8.08
N GLU A 312 -12.76 -9.68 -8.70
CA GLU A 312 -12.61 -10.18 -10.06
C GLU A 312 -13.98 -10.24 -10.73
N VAL A 313 -14.09 -9.69 -11.93
CA VAL A 313 -15.38 -9.58 -12.63
C VAL A 313 -15.77 -10.84 -13.37
N VAL A 314 -14.81 -11.66 -13.79
CA VAL A 314 -15.04 -12.88 -14.57
C VAL A 314 -15.24 -14.08 -13.64
N PRO A 315 -16.47 -14.69 -13.57
CA PRO A 315 -16.75 -15.79 -12.67
C PRO A 315 -15.83 -17.00 -12.81
N ASP A 316 -15.50 -17.38 -14.05
CA ASP A 316 -14.60 -18.50 -14.32
C ASP A 316 -13.19 -18.22 -13.80
N GLN A 317 -12.75 -16.98 -13.86
CA GLN A 317 -11.47 -16.58 -13.33
C GLN A 317 -11.46 -16.60 -11.81
N VAL A 318 -12.56 -16.19 -11.16
CA VAL A 318 -12.75 -16.35 -9.71
C VAL A 318 -12.59 -17.81 -9.28
N ALA A 319 -13.23 -18.75 -10.02
CA ALA A 319 -13.10 -20.18 -9.73
C ALA A 319 -11.64 -20.68 -9.87
N ARG A 320 -10.91 -20.22 -10.88
CA ARG A 320 -9.48 -20.56 -11.08
C ARG A 320 -8.59 -20.00 -9.98
N ILE A 321 -8.82 -18.77 -9.56
CA ILE A 321 -8.09 -18.15 -8.44
C ILE A 321 -8.29 -18.96 -7.16
N ILE A 322 -9.53 -19.34 -6.86
CA ILE A 322 -9.85 -20.18 -5.69
C ILE A 322 -9.11 -21.51 -5.79
N ALA A 323 -9.23 -22.23 -6.92
CA ALA A 323 -8.58 -23.52 -7.10
C ALA A 323 -7.04 -23.43 -6.98
N ARG A 324 -6.44 -22.35 -7.49
CA ARG A 324 -5.00 -22.06 -7.34
C ARG A 324 -4.63 -21.90 -5.88
N TRP A 325 -5.41 -21.13 -5.12
CA TRP A 325 -5.17 -20.90 -3.69
C TRP A 325 -5.35 -22.17 -2.87
N GLU A 326 -6.42 -22.95 -3.11
CA GLU A 326 -6.65 -24.24 -2.45
C GLU A 326 -5.50 -25.22 -2.70
N LYS A 327 -5.06 -25.33 -3.96
CA LYS A 327 -3.91 -26.16 -4.33
C LYS A 327 -2.64 -25.74 -3.60
N LYS A 328 -2.38 -24.44 -3.51
CA LYS A 328 -1.16 -23.89 -2.90
C LYS A 328 -1.15 -24.04 -1.39
N THR A 329 -2.30 -23.87 -0.73
CA THR A 329 -2.40 -23.84 0.74
C THR A 329 -2.82 -25.16 1.36
N GLY A 330 -3.44 -26.04 0.59
CA GLY A 330 -4.10 -27.26 1.11
C GLY A 330 -5.37 -26.95 1.93
N LYS A 331 -5.84 -25.71 1.94
CA LYS A 331 -7.06 -25.27 2.63
C LYS A 331 -8.25 -25.32 1.67
N GLU A 332 -9.46 -25.42 2.19
CA GLU A 332 -10.71 -25.37 1.44
C GLU A 332 -11.31 -23.96 1.54
N ALA A 333 -11.65 -23.36 0.38
CA ALA A 333 -12.30 -22.07 0.34
C ALA A 333 -13.77 -22.20 0.75
N ARG A 334 -14.22 -21.29 1.61
CA ARG A 334 -15.61 -21.26 2.04
C ARG A 334 -16.35 -20.12 1.36
N LYS A 335 -17.50 -20.44 0.78
CA LYS A 335 -18.41 -19.44 0.27
C LYS A 335 -19.28 -18.96 1.42
N GLU A 336 -19.21 -17.67 1.74
CA GLU A 336 -20.16 -17.10 2.68
C GLU A 336 -21.57 -17.23 2.12
N PRO A 337 -22.54 -17.68 2.92
CA PRO A 337 -23.92 -17.74 2.49
C PRO A 337 -24.37 -16.31 2.13
N ARG A 338 -24.98 -16.15 0.95
CA ARG A 338 -25.66 -14.90 0.62
C ARG A 338 -26.87 -14.78 1.50
N VAL A 339 -26.86 -13.80 2.39
CA VAL A 339 -28.01 -13.47 3.22
C VAL A 339 -28.67 -12.23 2.62
N ALA A 340 -29.98 -12.30 2.47
CA ALA A 340 -30.77 -11.20 1.93
C ALA A 340 -32.02 -10.99 2.80
N ARG A 341 -32.76 -9.92 2.52
CA ARG A 341 -34.09 -9.67 3.07
C ARG A 341 -35.00 -9.33 1.92
N TRP A 342 -36.29 -9.61 2.08
CA TRP A 342 -37.27 -9.04 1.19
C TRP A 342 -37.50 -7.57 1.54
N ILE A 343 -37.36 -6.68 0.56
CA ILE A 343 -37.68 -5.25 0.68
C ILE A 343 -39.09 -5.09 0.15
N TYR A 344 -39.99 -4.68 1.03
CA TYR A 344 -41.40 -4.43 0.69
C TYR A 344 -41.58 -2.95 0.38
N GLU A 345 -42.01 -2.65 -0.84
CA GLU A 345 -42.45 -1.35 -1.32
C GLU A 345 -43.93 -1.49 -1.71
N GLU A 346 -44.71 -0.41 -1.77
CA GLU A 346 -46.18 -0.44 -1.87
C GLU A 346 -46.79 -1.53 -2.74
N ASP A 347 -46.22 -1.82 -3.92
CA ASP A 347 -46.70 -2.87 -4.86
C ASP A 347 -45.63 -3.89 -5.24
N THR A 348 -44.45 -3.90 -4.62
CA THR A 348 -43.34 -4.78 -5.01
C THR A 348 -42.65 -5.39 -3.80
N CYS A 349 -42.09 -6.59 -3.98
CA CYS A 349 -41.27 -7.25 -2.96
C CYS A 349 -39.98 -7.75 -3.58
N ARG A 350 -38.88 -7.07 -3.31
CA ARG A 350 -37.60 -7.31 -3.95
C ARG A 350 -36.58 -7.92 -3.04
N CYS A 351 -35.75 -8.78 -3.60
CA CYS A 351 -34.59 -9.31 -2.91
C CYS A 351 -33.53 -8.21 -2.69
N SER A 352 -33.12 -7.95 -1.44
CA SER A 352 -32.11 -6.94 -1.12
C SER A 352 -30.73 -7.22 -1.72
N ALA A 353 -30.44 -8.48 -2.11
CA ALA A 353 -29.16 -8.87 -2.68
C ALA A 353 -29.07 -8.71 -4.20
N CYS A 354 -30.16 -8.85 -4.96
CA CYS A 354 -30.13 -8.81 -6.42
C CYS A 354 -31.27 -8.02 -7.06
N GLY A 355 -32.17 -7.45 -6.29
CA GLY A 355 -33.32 -6.68 -6.80
C GLY A 355 -34.42 -7.54 -7.44
N PHE A 356 -34.32 -8.88 -7.42
CA PHE A 356 -35.36 -9.75 -7.98
C PHE A 356 -36.68 -9.51 -7.29
N ASP A 357 -37.70 -9.21 -8.11
CA ASP A 357 -39.07 -9.06 -7.66
C ASP A 357 -39.75 -10.43 -7.57
N ARG A 358 -40.23 -10.78 -6.39
CA ARG A 358 -40.83 -12.09 -6.13
C ARG A 358 -42.31 -12.18 -6.42
N GLY A 359 -42.99 -11.04 -6.62
CA GLY A 359 -44.44 -10.98 -6.60
C GLY A 359 -45.00 -11.41 -5.22
N GLU A 360 -46.09 -12.20 -5.20
CA GLU A 360 -46.76 -12.63 -3.98
C GLU A 360 -46.22 -13.93 -3.34
N SER A 361 -45.21 -14.59 -3.94
CA SER A 361 -44.70 -15.87 -3.47
C SER A 361 -43.63 -15.73 -2.35
N GLY A 362 -43.77 -16.48 -1.25
CA GLY A 362 -42.82 -16.51 -0.16
C GLY A 362 -41.73 -17.56 -0.39
N PHE A 363 -40.49 -17.11 -0.69
CA PHE A 363 -39.34 -18.01 -0.80
C PHE A 363 -38.42 -17.86 0.41
N ALA A 364 -37.90 -18.96 0.95
CA ALA A 364 -36.83 -18.95 1.94
C ALA A 364 -35.49 -18.58 1.34
N PHE A 365 -35.33 -18.73 0.02
CA PHE A 365 -34.16 -18.36 -0.76
C PHE A 365 -34.58 -17.56 -1.98
N CYS A 366 -33.75 -16.59 -2.41
CA CYS A 366 -33.98 -15.90 -3.66
C CYS A 366 -33.69 -16.86 -4.83
N PRO A 367 -34.66 -17.12 -5.75
CA PRO A 367 -34.45 -18.07 -6.84
C PRO A 367 -33.42 -17.60 -7.89
N ILE A 368 -33.12 -16.31 -7.93
CA ILE A 368 -32.17 -15.74 -8.90
C ILE A 368 -30.75 -15.72 -8.36
N CYS A 369 -30.53 -15.25 -7.13
CA CYS A 369 -29.17 -15.12 -6.58
C CYS A 369 -28.82 -16.19 -5.52
N GLY A 370 -29.77 -17.05 -5.14
CA GLY A 370 -29.58 -18.11 -4.13
C GLY A 370 -29.34 -17.60 -2.71
N ALA A 371 -29.57 -16.31 -2.44
CA ALA A 371 -29.39 -15.74 -1.10
C ALA A 371 -30.47 -16.29 -0.15
N GLU A 372 -30.04 -16.69 1.05
CA GLU A 372 -30.97 -17.04 2.15
C GLU A 372 -31.70 -15.79 2.62
N ILE A 373 -33.02 -15.87 2.76
CA ILE A 373 -33.85 -14.74 3.16
C ILE A 373 -34.06 -14.75 4.66
N LEU A 374 -33.47 -13.80 5.37
CA LEU A 374 -33.68 -13.63 6.81
C LEU A 374 -35.07 -13.10 7.10
N GLY A 375 -35.81 -13.84 7.96
CA GLY A 375 -37.15 -13.45 8.41
C GLY A 375 -38.28 -13.81 7.43
N ALA A 376 -38.05 -14.70 6.47
CA ALA A 376 -39.12 -15.37 5.76
C ALA A 376 -39.77 -16.37 6.71
N SER A 377 -40.88 -16.01 7.30
CA SER A 377 -41.77 -16.88 8.10
C SER A 377 -43.13 -16.98 7.39
#